data_74f83587e29da56f218f48eef5693a63
#
_entry.id   74f83587e29da56f218f48eef5693a63
#
_cell.length_a   1.000
_cell.length_b   1.000
_cell.length_c   1.000
_cell.angle_alpha   90.00
_cell.angle_beta   90.00
_cell.angle_gamma   90.00
#
_symmetry.space_group_name_H-M   'P 1'
#
loop_
_entity.id
_entity.type
_entity.pdbx_description
1 polymer ?
#
loop_
_entity_poly.entity_id
_entity_poly.type
_entity_poly.pdbx_seq_one_letter_code
_entity_poly.pdbx_strand_id
1 'polypeptide(L)'
;MPVKVMIPSPLRPYAGKRDSAEFNARTVGEALGRLTSEFAELRKHLYTEEGKLRSFINVYVNDEDIRYLAKENTPTKDGDTISIIPSIAGGLPSIARGGI
;
A
#
# COMPACT_ATOMS: atom_id res chain seq x y z
N MET A 1 -10.68 7.78 -15.33
CA MET A 1 -9.25 7.46 -15.24
C MET A 1 -8.99 6.64 -14.00
N PRO A 2 -8.05 5.71 -14.04
CA PRO A 2 -7.85 4.82 -12.90
C PRO A 2 -7.13 5.50 -11.74
N VAL A 3 -7.17 4.80 -10.62
CA VAL A 3 -6.39 5.15 -9.44
C VAL A 3 -5.03 4.47 -9.59
N LYS A 4 -3.96 5.18 -9.26
CA LYS A 4 -2.62 4.64 -9.37
C LYS A 4 -2.14 4.18 -7.99
N VAL A 5 -1.63 2.95 -7.92
CA VAL A 5 -1.06 2.42 -6.69
C VAL A 5 0.45 2.33 -6.86
N MET A 6 1.19 3.05 -6.01
CA MET A 6 2.65 3.03 -6.03
C MET A 6 3.15 1.89 -5.17
N ILE A 7 4.00 1.05 -5.75
CA ILE A 7 4.52 -0.14 -5.08
C ILE A 7 5.94 0.16 -4.62
N PRO A 8 6.23 0.05 -3.32
CA PRO A 8 7.55 0.39 -2.80
C PRO A 8 8.60 -0.62 -3.23
N SER A 9 9.84 -0.15 -3.29
CA SER A 9 10.96 -0.95 -3.76
C SER A 9 11.04 -2.34 -3.12
N PRO A 10 10.92 -2.49 -1.79
CA PRO A 10 11.02 -3.81 -1.18
C PRO A 10 9.94 -4.80 -1.60
N LEU A 11 8.80 -4.31 -2.10
CA LEU A 11 7.69 -5.17 -2.48
C LEU A 11 7.60 -5.42 -3.97
N ARG A 12 8.40 -4.73 -4.77
CA ARG A 12 8.36 -4.88 -6.23
C ARG A 12 8.62 -6.30 -6.72
N PRO A 13 9.51 -7.09 -6.09
CA PRO A 13 9.71 -8.46 -6.54
C PRO A 13 8.44 -9.31 -6.48
N TYR A 14 7.50 -8.96 -5.61
CA TYR A 14 6.24 -9.69 -5.46
C TYR A 14 5.14 -9.14 -6.37
N ALA A 15 5.46 -8.10 -7.13
CA ALA A 15 4.51 -7.44 -8.02
C ALA A 15 5.06 -7.37 -9.45
N GLY A 16 5.76 -8.42 -9.88
CA GLY A 16 6.30 -8.47 -11.23
C GLY A 16 7.35 -7.41 -11.50
N LYS A 17 8.01 -6.92 -10.47
CA LYS A 17 9.02 -5.87 -10.55
C LYS A 17 8.44 -4.52 -10.96
N ARG A 18 7.14 -4.36 -10.84
CA ARG A 18 6.49 -3.10 -11.20
C ARG A 18 6.61 -2.08 -10.07
N ASP A 19 6.74 -0.82 -10.44
CA ASP A 19 6.77 0.26 -9.46
C ASP A 19 5.39 0.88 -9.24
N SER A 20 4.42 0.55 -10.09
CA SER A 20 3.07 1.03 -9.94
C SER A 20 2.09 0.17 -10.72
N ALA A 21 0.83 0.27 -10.37
CA ALA A 21 -0.25 -0.38 -11.09
C ALA A 21 -1.47 0.52 -11.03
N GLU A 22 -2.35 0.41 -12.02
CA GLU A 22 -3.53 1.25 -12.10
C GLU A 22 -4.78 0.39 -12.07
N PHE A 23 -5.77 0.82 -11.32
CA PHE A 23 -7.02 0.09 -11.17
C PHE A 23 -8.20 1.05 -11.09
N ASN A 24 -9.34 0.62 -11.59
CA ASN A 24 -10.59 1.33 -11.37
C ASN A 24 -11.10 0.91 -9.99
N ALA A 25 -11.08 1.83 -9.05
CA ALA A 25 -11.46 1.53 -7.68
C ALA A 25 -12.13 2.73 -7.05
N ARG A 26 -13.07 2.47 -6.16
CA ARG A 26 -13.83 3.51 -5.47
C ARG A 26 -13.32 3.76 -4.05
N THR A 27 -12.57 2.83 -3.51
CA THR A 27 -12.00 2.97 -2.18
C THR A 27 -10.58 2.43 -2.20
N VAL A 28 -9.83 2.81 -1.16
CA VAL A 28 -8.46 2.29 -0.98
C VAL A 28 -8.49 0.77 -0.88
N GLY A 29 -9.43 0.23 -0.09
CA GLY A 29 -9.56 -1.21 0.07
C GLY A 29 -9.80 -1.93 -1.23
N GLU A 30 -10.64 -1.36 -2.08
CA GLU A 30 -10.91 -1.96 -3.39
C GLU A 30 -9.67 -1.95 -4.26
N ALA A 31 -8.92 -0.84 -4.25
CA ALA A 31 -7.70 -0.74 -5.04
C ALA A 31 -6.66 -1.77 -4.59
N LEU A 32 -6.46 -1.88 -3.28
CA LEU A 32 -5.52 -2.84 -2.73
C LEU A 32 -5.98 -4.28 -2.96
N GLY A 33 -7.30 -4.51 -2.91
CA GLY A 33 -7.86 -5.82 -3.21
C GLY A 33 -7.58 -6.24 -4.63
N ARG A 34 -7.72 -5.32 -5.58
CA ARG A 34 -7.41 -5.61 -6.97
C ARG A 34 -5.92 -5.86 -7.17
N LEU A 35 -5.09 -5.08 -6.49
CA LEU A 35 -3.65 -5.25 -6.56
C LEU A 35 -3.24 -6.64 -6.08
N THR A 36 -3.77 -7.08 -4.94
CA THR A 36 -3.41 -8.38 -4.38
C THR A 36 -4.06 -9.54 -5.10
N SER A 37 -5.14 -9.28 -5.85
CA SER A 37 -5.72 -10.31 -6.73
C SER A 37 -4.84 -10.54 -7.94
N GLU A 38 -4.23 -9.47 -8.46
CA GLU A 38 -3.33 -9.59 -9.60
C GLU A 38 -1.97 -10.15 -9.20
N PHE A 39 -1.49 -9.75 -8.03
CA PHE A 39 -0.18 -10.20 -7.53
C PHE A 39 -0.39 -10.89 -6.19
N ALA A 40 -0.76 -12.18 -6.26
CA ALA A 40 -1.12 -12.95 -5.08
C ALA A 40 -0.01 -13.02 -4.02
N GLU A 41 1.25 -13.02 -4.47
CA GLU A 41 2.37 -13.05 -3.55
C GLU A 41 2.43 -11.80 -2.67
N LEU A 42 1.92 -10.70 -3.19
CA LEU A 42 1.95 -9.44 -2.47
C LEU A 42 1.00 -9.43 -1.28
N ARG A 43 -0.05 -10.24 -1.34
CA ARG A 43 -1.09 -10.23 -0.31
C ARG A 43 -0.53 -10.51 1.09
N LYS A 44 0.33 -11.51 1.21
CA LYS A 44 0.86 -11.89 2.53
C LYS A 44 1.81 -10.84 3.10
N HIS A 45 2.32 -9.96 2.26
CA HIS A 45 3.20 -8.89 2.72
C HIS A 45 2.42 -7.65 3.14
N LEU A 46 1.19 -7.51 2.67
CA LEU A 46 0.35 -6.36 3.01
C LEU A 46 -0.66 -6.70 4.10
N TYR A 47 -1.17 -7.92 4.10
CA TYR A 47 -2.25 -8.33 4.98
C TYR A 47 -1.86 -9.46 5.90
N THR A 48 -2.47 -9.48 7.09
CA THR A 48 -2.35 -10.61 7.99
C THR A 48 -3.26 -11.74 7.52
N GLU A 49 -3.16 -12.90 8.17
CA GLU A 49 -4.03 -14.01 7.86
C GLU A 49 -5.49 -13.68 8.12
N GLU A 50 -5.74 -12.70 8.98
CA GLU A 50 -7.08 -12.26 9.31
C GLU A 50 -7.63 -11.25 8.30
N GLY A 51 -6.83 -10.87 7.31
CA GLY A 51 -7.27 -9.95 6.29
C GLY A 51 -7.12 -8.48 6.65
N LYS A 52 -6.31 -8.17 7.64
CA LYS A 52 -6.07 -6.79 8.06
C LYS A 52 -4.71 -6.32 7.56
N LEU A 53 -4.61 -5.04 7.22
CA LEU A 53 -3.32 -4.47 6.85
C LEU A 53 -2.35 -4.64 8.02
N ARG A 54 -1.13 -5.04 7.69
CA ARG A 54 -0.12 -5.22 8.71
C ARG A 54 0.24 -3.88 9.33
N SER A 55 0.56 -3.89 10.62
CA SER A 55 0.77 -2.65 11.37
C SER A 55 1.93 -1.81 10.83
N PHE A 56 2.90 -2.43 10.18
CA PHE A 56 4.04 -1.69 9.63
C PHE A 56 3.81 -1.21 8.19
N ILE A 57 2.62 -1.47 7.64
CA ILE A 57 2.28 -0.98 6.31
C ILE A 57 1.48 0.31 6.45
N ASN A 58 2.01 1.38 5.91
CA ASN A 58 1.32 2.66 5.88
C ASN A 58 0.82 2.90 4.46
N VAL A 59 -0.39 3.41 4.35
CA VAL A 59 -1.00 3.69 3.05
C VAL A 59 -1.45 5.13 3.03
N TYR A 60 -1.11 5.82 1.96
CA TYR A 60 -1.44 7.23 1.77
C TYR A 60 -2.26 7.42 0.51
N VAL A 61 -3.24 8.32 0.57
CA VAL A 61 -3.96 8.78 -0.62
C VAL A 61 -3.52 10.20 -0.87
N ASN A 62 -2.79 10.43 -1.95
CA ASN A 62 -2.24 11.75 -2.31
C ASN A 62 -1.40 12.29 -1.21
N ASP A 63 -0.91 11.95 -0.30
CA ASP A 63 -0.08 12.46 0.78
C ASP A 63 -0.79 12.43 2.12
N GLU A 64 -2.02 11.88 2.17
CA GLU A 64 -2.74 11.77 3.42
C GLU A 64 -2.79 10.33 3.89
N ASP A 65 -2.36 10.09 5.12
CA ASP A 65 -2.38 8.75 5.73
C ASP A 65 -3.82 8.34 5.96
N ILE A 66 -4.21 7.16 5.45
CA ILE A 66 -5.59 6.71 5.56
C ILE A 66 -6.03 6.45 7.00
N ARG A 67 -5.09 6.31 7.95
CA ARG A 67 -5.46 6.14 9.35
C ARG A 67 -6.17 7.37 9.91
N TYR A 68 -5.92 8.52 9.32
CA TYR A 68 -6.57 9.78 9.69
C TYR A 68 -7.75 10.09 8.79
N LEU A 69 -8.10 9.18 7.91
CA LEU A 69 -9.24 9.28 7.04
C LEU A 69 -10.20 8.14 7.39
N ALA A 70 -10.76 7.47 6.40
CA ALA A 70 -11.68 6.36 6.65
C ALA A 70 -11.02 5.00 6.49
N LYS A 71 -9.69 4.94 6.65
CA LYS A 71 -8.91 3.73 6.51
C LYS A 71 -9.17 3.11 5.14
N GLU A 72 -9.43 1.80 5.09
CA GLU A 72 -9.65 1.14 3.79
C GLU A 72 -10.94 1.56 3.12
N ASN A 73 -11.84 2.18 3.86
CA ASN A 73 -13.08 2.73 3.30
C ASN A 73 -12.90 4.14 2.76
N THR A 74 -11.69 4.67 2.81
CA THR A 74 -11.38 5.99 2.27
C THR A 74 -11.75 6.01 0.79
N PRO A 75 -12.63 6.93 0.37
CA PRO A 75 -13.01 6.98 -1.04
C PRO A 75 -11.87 7.46 -1.91
N THR A 76 -11.80 6.93 -3.11
CA THR A 76 -10.84 7.33 -4.11
C THR A 76 -11.59 7.80 -5.35
N LYS A 77 -10.91 8.62 -6.14
CA LYS A 77 -11.47 9.12 -7.38
C LYS A 77 -10.41 9.07 -8.46
N ASP A 78 -10.85 9.23 -9.69
CA ASP A 78 -9.97 9.18 -10.85
C ASP A 78 -8.78 10.12 -10.68
N GLY A 79 -7.61 9.58 -10.94
CA GLY A 79 -6.38 10.35 -10.84
C GLY A 79 -5.72 10.34 -9.48
N ASP A 80 -6.36 9.77 -8.47
CA ASP A 80 -5.75 9.69 -7.14
C ASP A 80 -4.56 8.72 -7.17
N THR A 81 -3.59 8.99 -6.30
CA THR A 81 -2.43 8.15 -6.14
C THR A 81 -2.45 7.55 -4.74
N ILE A 82 -2.38 6.22 -4.68
CA ILE A 82 -2.27 5.50 -3.41
C ILE A 82 -0.83 5.06 -3.28
N SER A 83 -0.20 5.42 -2.17
CA SER A 83 1.19 5.05 -1.91
C SER A 83 1.28 4.06 -0.77
N ILE A 84 1.96 2.95 -1.00
CA ILE A 84 2.20 1.94 0.03
C ILE A 84 3.61 2.17 0.57
N ILE A 85 3.71 2.45 1.86
CA ILE A 85 4.98 2.77 2.48
C ILE A 85 5.20 1.84 3.66
N PRO A 86 6.04 0.83 3.53
CA PRO A 86 6.34 -0.05 4.65
C PRO A 86 7.24 0.67 5.64
N SER A 87 6.93 0.53 6.91
CA SER A 87 7.69 1.08 7.98
C SER A 87 8.46 -0.06 8.61
N ILE A 88 9.77 -0.09 8.43
CA ILE A 88 10.58 -1.16 8.98
C ILE A 88 10.88 -0.82 10.44
N ALA A 89 10.29 -1.60 11.28
CA ALA A 89 10.47 -1.38 12.71
C ALA A 89 11.90 -1.69 13.12
N GLY A 90 12.38 -0.85 13.74
CA GLY A 90 13.76 -0.98 14.12
C GLY A 90 14.66 -0.27 13.23
N GLY A 91 13.75 -0.38 12.79
CA GLY A 91 14.06 0.03 12.26
C GLY A 91 14.50 0.45 11.48
N LEU A 92 14.35 0.49 11.32
CA LEU A 92 14.59 1.05 10.75
C LEU A 92 14.89 1.47 10.21
N PRO A 93 15.14 1.59 9.88
CA PRO A 93 15.60 2.06 9.48
C PRO A 93 16.07 2.59 9.53
N SER A 94 15.84 2.56 9.85
CA SER A 94 16.08 3.27 10.00
C SER A 94 16.66 3.65 10.15
N ILE A 95 16.75 3.49 10.31
CA ILE A 95 17.10 3.93 10.66
C ILE A 95 17.61 4.25 10.85
N ALA A 96 17.59 3.95 10.86
CA ALA A 96 17.75 4.39 11.20
C ALA A 96 18.03 4.70 11.54
N ARG A 97 18.06 4.58 11.57
CA ARG A 97 18.06 5.14 12.23
C ARG A 97 18.64 5.29 12.55
N GLY A 98 18.58 4.89 12.65
CA GLY A 98 18.87 5.16 13.02
C GLY A 98 19.38 5.18 13.24
N GLY A 99 19.57 4.97 13.48
CA GLY A 99 19.81 5.10 13.75
C GLY A 99 20.28 5.14 13.87
N ILE A 100 20.46 4.99 13.87
CA ILE A 100 20.62 5.23 14.17
C ILE A 100 20.93 5.48 14.29
#